data_e77b4d27101838a9f0fc75dff31081f5
#
_entry.id   e77b4d27101838a9f0fc75dff31081f5
#
_cell.length_a   1.000
_cell.length_b   1.000
_cell.length_c   1.000
_cell.angle_alpha   90.00
_cell.angle_beta   90.00
_cell.angle_gamma   90.00
#
_symmetry.space_group_name_H-M   'P 1'
#
loop_
_entity.id
_entity.type
_entity.pdbx_description
1 polymer ?
#
loop_
_entity_poly.entity_id
_entity_poly.type
_entity_poly.pdbx_seq_one_letter_code
_entity_poly.pdbx_strand_id
1 'polypeptide(L)'
;MNISVFALTKNGAELGERLCRRIDGVYLYLPVRFKGSFNAAFFNDFRNQVGQAFEKSDGLIFIMASGIVVRSIAPFLKNKAEDPAVVVMDEKGRYVISL
;
A
#
# COMPACT_ATOMS: atom_id res chain seq x y z
N MET A 1 -1.36 13.70 7.88
CA MET A 1 -1.28 13.05 6.56
C MET A 1 -1.62 11.58 6.71
N ASN A 2 -2.41 11.06 5.81
CA ASN A 2 -2.90 9.68 5.85
C ASN A 2 -2.27 8.88 4.71
N ILE A 3 -1.41 7.91 5.03
CA ILE A 3 -0.71 7.09 4.05
C ILE A 3 -1.11 5.63 4.26
N SER A 4 -1.58 4.99 3.20
CA SER A 4 -1.92 3.58 3.22
C SER A 4 -0.81 2.76 2.57
N VAL A 5 -0.35 1.72 3.27
CA VAL A 5 0.71 0.84 2.80
C VAL A 5 0.10 -0.53 2.53
N PHE A 6 0.39 -1.08 1.36
CA PHE A 6 -0.07 -2.41 0.94
C PHE A 6 1.12 -3.33 0.72
N ALA A 7 1.02 -4.55 1.21
CA ALA A 7 1.98 -5.59 0.93
C ALA A 7 1.24 -6.91 0.72
N LEU A 8 1.84 -7.82 -0.05
CA LEU A 8 1.24 -9.10 -0.40
C LEU A 8 2.07 -10.30 0.06
N THR A 9 3.27 -10.04 0.59
CA THR A 9 4.20 -11.08 1.00
C THR A 9 4.62 -10.86 2.45
N LYS A 10 5.19 -11.90 3.05
CA LYS A 10 5.70 -11.81 4.42
C LYS A 10 6.79 -10.74 4.55
N ASN A 11 7.74 -10.73 3.61
CA ASN A 11 8.84 -9.75 3.66
C ASN A 11 8.32 -8.33 3.48
N GLY A 12 7.37 -8.13 2.57
CA GLY A 12 6.73 -6.84 2.38
C GLY A 12 5.95 -6.41 3.61
N ALA A 13 5.26 -7.34 4.27
CA ALA A 13 4.53 -7.07 5.49
C ALA A 13 5.46 -6.62 6.63
N GLU A 14 6.62 -7.26 6.76
CA GLU A 14 7.61 -6.87 7.77
C GLU A 14 8.13 -5.46 7.53
N LEU A 15 8.42 -5.11 6.27
CA LEU A 15 8.84 -3.77 5.91
C LEU A 15 7.72 -2.75 6.21
N GLY A 16 6.49 -3.10 5.86
CA GLY A 16 5.33 -2.25 6.13
C GLY A 16 5.14 -1.98 7.61
N GLU A 17 5.31 -2.99 8.45
CA GLU A 17 5.24 -2.81 9.90
C GLU A 17 6.30 -1.84 10.41
N ARG A 18 7.52 -1.93 9.88
CA ARG A 18 8.58 -1.01 10.26
C ARG A 18 8.26 0.43 9.89
N LEU A 19 7.66 0.63 8.71
CA LEU A 19 7.23 1.96 8.29
C LEU A 19 6.17 2.52 9.25
N CYS A 20 5.21 1.70 9.63
CA CYS A 20 4.15 2.13 10.56
C CYS A 20 4.70 2.51 11.93
N ARG A 21 5.72 1.82 12.40
CA ARG A 21 6.34 2.14 13.69
C ARG A 21 7.14 3.43 13.67
N ARG A 22 7.66 3.82 12.52
CA ARG A 22 8.58 4.96 12.41
C ARG A 22 7.94 6.24 11.92
N ILE A 23 6.79 6.14 11.26
CA ILE A 23 6.15 7.28 10.63
C ILE A 23 4.69 7.33 11.09
N ASP A 24 4.28 8.46 11.67
CA ASP A 24 2.90 8.67 12.09
C ASP A 24 2.00 8.83 10.86
N GLY A 25 0.77 8.35 10.98
CA GLY A 25 -0.21 8.48 9.91
C GLY A 25 -0.09 7.42 8.81
N VAL A 26 0.71 6.38 9.05
CA VAL A 26 0.91 5.28 8.11
C VAL A 26 0.11 4.07 8.60
N TYR A 27 -0.71 3.51 7.72
CA TYR A 27 -1.59 2.37 8.03
C TYR A 27 -1.29 1.22 7.08
N LEU A 28 -1.10 0.02 7.65
CA LEU A 28 -0.73 -1.18 6.90
C LEU A 28 -1.95 -2.02 6.56
N TYR A 29 -2.05 -2.43 5.30
CA TYR A 29 -3.09 -3.32 4.79
C TYR A 29 -2.47 -4.58 4.23
N LEU A 30 -2.91 -5.73 4.72
CA LEU A 30 -2.37 -7.04 4.32
C LEU A 30 -3.50 -7.99 3.96
N PRO A 31 -3.20 -9.01 3.12
CA PRO A 31 -4.17 -10.10 2.89
C PRO A 31 -4.58 -10.76 4.20
N VAL A 32 -5.83 -11.21 4.24
CA VAL A 32 -6.40 -11.83 5.45
C VAL A 32 -5.62 -13.06 5.90
N ARG A 33 -4.87 -13.73 5.01
CA ARG A 33 -4.06 -14.88 5.40
C ARG A 33 -2.97 -14.56 6.43
N PHE A 34 -2.63 -13.27 6.56
CA PHE A 34 -1.65 -12.82 7.54
C PHE A 34 -2.27 -12.41 8.88
N LYS A 35 -3.57 -12.58 9.03
CA LYS A 35 -4.26 -12.24 10.27
C LYS A 35 -3.71 -13.08 11.43
N GLY A 36 -3.39 -12.39 12.53
CA GLY A 36 -2.78 -13.04 13.68
C GLY A 36 -1.26 -13.01 13.68
N SER A 37 -0.62 -12.72 12.53
CA SER A 37 0.84 -12.66 12.43
C SER A 37 1.37 -11.23 12.41
N PHE A 38 0.54 -10.27 12.05
CA PHE A 38 0.93 -8.87 11.94
C PHE A 38 -0.15 -7.96 12.51
N ASN A 39 0.28 -6.80 12.98
CA ASN A 39 -0.64 -5.75 13.41
C ASN A 39 -0.97 -4.86 12.21
N ALA A 40 -2.13 -5.09 11.61
CA ALA A 40 -2.53 -4.43 10.36
C ALA A 40 -4.04 -4.50 10.19
N ALA A 41 -4.56 -3.80 9.20
CA ALA A 41 -5.89 -4.03 8.68
C ALA A 41 -5.79 -5.13 7.61
N PHE A 42 -6.81 -5.98 7.51
CA PHE A 42 -6.76 -7.15 6.62
C PHE A 42 -7.87 -7.08 5.59
N PHE A 43 -7.54 -7.48 4.36
CA PHE A 43 -8.51 -7.46 3.26
C PHE A 43 -8.64 -8.84 2.61
N ASN A 44 -9.81 -9.09 2.04
CA ASN A 44 -10.09 -10.26 1.21
C ASN A 44 -9.96 -9.92 -0.27
N ASP A 45 -10.38 -8.71 -0.64
CA ASP A 45 -10.39 -8.24 -2.02
C ASP A 45 -9.42 -7.06 -2.14
N PHE A 46 -8.25 -7.33 -2.72
CA PHE A 46 -7.18 -6.35 -2.87
C PHE A 46 -7.64 -5.11 -3.66
N ARG A 47 -8.27 -5.33 -4.81
CA ARG A 47 -8.68 -4.20 -5.68
C ARG A 47 -9.71 -3.30 -5.02
N ASN A 48 -10.66 -3.90 -4.34
CA ASN A 48 -11.65 -3.12 -3.60
C ASN A 48 -11.00 -2.29 -2.50
N GLN A 49 -10.09 -2.91 -1.74
CA GLN A 49 -9.38 -2.20 -0.68
C GLN A 49 -8.51 -1.07 -1.24
N VAL A 50 -7.84 -1.30 -2.36
CA VAL A 50 -7.06 -0.26 -3.03
C VAL A 50 -7.95 0.90 -3.45
N GLY A 51 -9.13 0.63 -4.01
CA GLY A 51 -10.07 1.67 -4.40
C GLY A 51 -10.50 2.54 -3.23
N GLN A 52 -10.80 1.91 -2.09
CA GLN A 52 -11.17 2.65 -0.89
C GLN A 52 -10.03 3.53 -0.39
N ALA A 53 -8.82 2.98 -0.37
CA ALA A 53 -7.64 3.73 0.07
C ALA A 53 -7.30 4.87 -0.90
N PHE A 54 -7.51 4.65 -2.20
CA PHE A 54 -7.25 5.67 -3.21
C PHE A 54 -8.09 6.92 -3.00
N GLU A 55 -9.33 6.75 -2.54
CA GLU A 55 -10.22 7.87 -2.27
C GLU A 55 -9.91 8.57 -0.93
N LYS A 56 -9.45 7.82 0.06
CA LYS A 56 -9.33 8.32 1.43
C LYS A 56 -7.93 8.75 1.84
N SER A 57 -6.90 8.27 1.14
CA SER A 57 -5.51 8.47 1.54
C SER A 57 -4.89 9.64 0.80
N ASP A 58 -3.95 10.32 1.45
CA ASP A 58 -3.12 11.33 0.82
C ASP A 58 -2.02 10.69 -0.02
N GLY A 59 -1.57 9.53 0.39
CA GLY A 59 -0.55 8.78 -0.32
C GLY A 59 -0.73 7.29 -0.16
N LEU A 60 -0.23 6.53 -1.14
CA LEU A 60 -0.24 5.08 -1.15
C LEU A 60 1.17 4.58 -1.37
N ILE A 61 1.57 3.60 -0.57
CA ILE A 61 2.85 2.89 -0.74
C ILE A 61 2.53 1.44 -1.01
N PHE A 62 3.03 0.93 -2.13
CA PHE A 62 2.86 -0.48 -2.50
C PHE A 62 4.22 -1.19 -2.44
N ILE A 63 4.31 -2.22 -1.62
CA ILE A 63 5.52 -3.03 -1.48
C ILE A 63 5.29 -4.30 -2.28
N MET A 64 5.47 -4.20 -3.59
CA MET A 64 5.18 -5.28 -4.54
C MET A 64 5.67 -4.90 -5.93
N ALA A 65 5.47 -5.80 -6.90
CA ALA A 65 5.85 -5.54 -8.29
C ALA A 65 5.04 -4.40 -8.90
N SER A 66 5.70 -3.52 -9.64
CA SER A 66 5.06 -2.34 -10.24
C SER A 66 3.92 -2.68 -11.19
N GLY A 67 4.02 -3.80 -11.91
CA GLY A 67 2.94 -4.23 -12.81
C GLY A 67 1.63 -4.51 -12.09
N ILE A 68 1.71 -5.08 -10.89
CA ILE A 68 0.52 -5.30 -10.04
C ILE A 68 -0.10 -3.95 -9.67
N VAL A 69 0.74 -3.00 -9.29
CA VAL A 69 0.30 -1.68 -8.83
C VAL A 69 -0.41 -0.94 -9.96
N VAL A 70 0.22 -0.86 -11.13
CA VAL A 70 -0.34 -0.14 -12.27
C VAL A 70 -1.72 -0.68 -12.64
N ARG A 71 -1.86 -2.01 -12.70
CA ARG A 71 -3.15 -2.61 -13.01
C ARG A 71 -4.19 -2.38 -11.92
N SER A 72 -3.75 -2.30 -10.67
CA SER A 72 -4.66 -2.14 -9.55
C SER A 72 -5.18 -0.72 -9.38
N ILE A 73 -4.38 0.29 -9.70
CA ILE A 73 -4.79 1.69 -9.55
C ILE A 73 -5.43 2.27 -10.81
N ALA A 74 -5.18 1.68 -11.98
CA ALA A 74 -5.66 2.22 -13.25
C ALA A 74 -7.15 2.59 -13.25
N PRO A 75 -8.07 1.77 -12.71
CA PRO A 75 -9.49 2.12 -12.71
C PRO A 75 -9.84 3.36 -11.88
N PHE A 76 -8.97 3.77 -10.96
CA PHE A 76 -9.24 4.85 -10.03
C PHE A 76 -8.56 6.17 -10.40
N LEU A 77 -7.69 6.16 -11.39
CA LEU A 77 -6.95 7.35 -11.80
C LEU A 77 -7.89 8.42 -12.35
N LYS A 78 -7.71 9.65 -11.91
CA LYS A 78 -8.47 10.82 -12.38
C LYS A 78 -7.52 11.84 -12.98
N ASN A 79 -6.74 12.51 -12.14
CA ASN A 79 -5.74 13.48 -12.58
C ASN A 79 -4.73 13.74 -11.46
N LYS A 80 -3.61 14.39 -11.79
CA LYS A 80 -2.54 14.63 -10.83
C LYS A 80 -2.93 15.51 -9.64
N ALA A 81 -3.92 16.37 -9.81
CA ALA A 81 -4.33 17.29 -8.75
C ALA A 81 -5.20 16.60 -7.70
N GLU A 82 -5.99 15.62 -8.10
CA GLU A 82 -6.94 14.93 -7.21
C GLU A 82 -6.41 13.60 -6.67
N ASP A 83 -5.57 12.93 -7.45
CA ASP A 83 -5.11 11.60 -7.08
C ASP A 83 -4.08 11.65 -5.96
N PRO A 84 -4.07 10.65 -5.07
CA PRO A 84 -3.02 10.56 -4.05
C PRO A 84 -1.66 10.29 -4.71
N ALA A 85 -0.60 10.63 -4.01
CA ALA A 85 0.74 10.23 -4.41
C ALA A 85 0.85 8.71 -4.33
N VAL A 86 1.49 8.09 -5.31
CA VAL A 86 1.67 6.63 -5.34
C VAL A 86 3.15 6.32 -5.44
N VAL A 87 3.62 5.49 -4.50
CA VAL A 87 5.01 5.05 -4.44
C VAL A 87 5.03 3.53 -4.46
N VAL A 88 5.94 2.97 -5.24
CA VAL A 88 6.15 1.52 -5.31
C VAL A 88 7.56 1.22 -4.84
N MET A 89 7.71 0.22 -3.99
CA MET A 89 9.02 -0.21 -3.53
C MET A 89 9.11 -1.73 -3.49
N ASP A 90 10.34 -2.25 -3.56
CA ASP A 90 10.56 -3.69 -3.42
C ASP A 90 10.57 -4.09 -1.93
N GLU A 91 10.47 -5.39 -1.67
CA GLU A 91 10.39 -5.93 -0.32
C GLU A 91 11.57 -5.59 0.58
N LYS A 92 12.72 -5.31 -0.01
CA LYS A 92 13.94 -4.99 0.72
C LYS A 92 14.11 -3.48 0.88
N GLY A 93 13.25 -2.69 0.26
CA GLY A 93 13.34 -1.24 0.32
C GLY A 93 14.51 -0.65 -0.44
N ARG A 94 15.08 -1.41 -1.40
CA ARG A 94 16.23 -0.96 -2.16
C ARG A 94 15.86 -0.06 -3.33
N TYR A 95 14.66 -0.24 -3.89
CA TYR A 95 14.17 0.52 -5.01
C TYR A 95 12.85 1.19 -4.63
N VAL A 96 12.75 2.47 -4.86
CA VAL A 96 11.55 3.26 -4.59
C VAL A 96 11.23 4.07 -5.84
N ILE A 97 10.02 3.89 -6.37
CA ILE A 97 9.60 4.53 -7.61
C ILE A 97 8.32 5.33 -7.34
N SER A 98 8.33 6.61 -7.72
CA SER A 98 7.13 7.45 -7.67
C SER A 98 6.40 7.32 -9.01
N LEU A 99 5.12 7.01 -8.96
CA LEU A 99 4.31 6.86 -10.17
C LEU A 99 3.51 8.13 -10.53
#